data_87958a4ac6425bb4e8fc0ce606189709
#
_entry.id   87958a4ac6425bb4e8fc0ce606189709
#
_cell.length_a   1.000
_cell.length_b   1.000
_cell.length_c   1.000
_cell.angle_alpha   90.00
_cell.angle_beta   90.00
_cell.angle_gamma   90.00
#
_symmetry.space_group_name_H-M   'P 1'
#
loop_
_entity.id
_entity.type
_entity.pdbx_description
1 polymer ?
#
loop_
_entity_poly.entity_id
_entity_poly.type
_entity_poly.pdbx_seq_one_letter_code
_entity_poly.pdbx_strand_id
1 'polypeptide(L)'
;MGVSYIPIARVGELAPGTMKEIDLGGRQVLLAFVEGKYFAFSRNCPHEEADLKAAGQLLDGTKIRCNNHSYCYDLQSGECTLPKGAAPLTVLPAEERGAEICIRLEW
;
A
#
# COMPACT_ATOMS: atom_id res chain seq x y z
N MET A 1 7.96 22.72 -9.98
CA MET A 1 7.12 21.53 -10.20
C MET A 1 7.90 20.44 -10.88
N GLY A 2 7.82 19.24 -10.36
CA GLY A 2 8.54 18.12 -10.94
C GLY A 2 7.93 16.80 -10.57
N VAL A 3 8.43 15.73 -11.20
CA VAL A 3 8.03 14.38 -10.93
C VAL A 3 9.29 13.54 -10.81
N SER A 4 9.36 12.74 -9.75
CA SER A 4 10.45 11.77 -9.57
C SER A 4 9.86 10.39 -9.41
N TYR A 5 10.60 9.40 -9.91
CA TYR A 5 10.24 8.00 -9.73
C TYR A 5 11.30 7.33 -8.87
N ILE A 6 10.90 6.79 -7.73
CA ILE A 6 11.81 6.14 -6.79
C ILE A 6 11.64 4.64 -6.90
N PRO A 7 12.67 3.91 -7.37
CA PRO A 7 12.56 2.45 -7.43
C PRO A 7 12.50 1.85 -6.04
N ILE A 8 11.53 0.98 -5.80
CA ILE A 8 11.35 0.34 -4.50
C ILE A 8 11.36 -1.18 -4.55
N ALA A 9 11.20 -1.75 -5.74
CA ALA A 9 11.23 -3.19 -5.93
C ALA A 9 11.44 -3.51 -7.40
N ARG A 10 11.65 -4.77 -7.72
CA ARG A 10 11.75 -5.25 -9.10
C ARG A 10 10.49 -6.01 -9.47
N VAL A 11 10.12 -5.93 -10.76
CA VAL A 11 9.02 -6.74 -11.28
C VAL A 11 9.34 -8.21 -11.05
N GLY A 12 8.38 -8.94 -10.50
CA GLY A 12 8.55 -10.37 -10.19
C GLY A 12 9.14 -10.66 -8.81
N GLU A 13 9.54 -9.63 -8.07
CA GLU A 13 10.11 -9.80 -6.74
C GLU A 13 9.06 -10.27 -5.71
N LEU A 14 7.82 -9.78 -5.82
CA LEU A 14 6.76 -10.14 -4.90
C LEU A 14 5.86 -11.23 -5.49
N ALA A 15 5.59 -12.27 -4.70
CA ALA A 15 4.57 -13.23 -5.06
C ALA A 15 3.18 -12.59 -4.93
N PRO A 16 2.18 -13.03 -5.73
CA PRO A 16 0.83 -12.50 -5.59
C PRO A 16 0.28 -12.67 -4.17
N GLY A 17 -0.38 -11.64 -3.67
CA GLY A 17 -0.96 -11.69 -2.34
C GLY A 17 0.02 -11.43 -1.21
N THR A 18 1.21 -10.91 -1.51
CA THR A 18 2.21 -10.62 -0.49
C THR A 18 2.50 -9.13 -0.38
N MET A 19 3.10 -8.73 0.74
CA MET A 19 3.49 -7.34 1.01
C MET A 19 4.96 -7.27 1.38
N LYS A 20 5.61 -6.18 0.95
CA LYS A 20 7.01 -5.91 1.26
C LYS A 20 7.14 -4.59 1.99
N GLU A 21 7.97 -4.55 3.03
CA GLU A 21 8.27 -3.32 3.76
C GLU A 21 9.25 -2.47 2.97
N ILE A 22 8.97 -1.18 2.86
CA ILE A 22 9.80 -0.21 2.16
C ILE A 22 10.07 0.97 3.08
N ASP A 23 11.33 1.37 3.21
CA ASP A 23 11.71 2.56 3.95
C ASP A 23 11.98 3.69 2.95
N LEU A 24 11.15 4.72 2.98
CA LEU A 24 11.31 5.91 2.13
C LEU A 24 11.83 7.07 2.98
N GLY A 25 13.15 7.09 3.24
CA GLY A 25 13.76 8.16 3.99
C GLY A 25 13.19 8.33 5.40
N GLY A 26 12.96 7.23 6.08
CA GLY A 26 12.39 7.21 7.43
C GLY A 26 10.90 7.02 7.46
N ARG A 27 10.23 7.13 6.33
CA ARG A 27 8.80 6.85 6.23
C ARG A 27 8.58 5.38 5.86
N GLN A 28 7.82 4.69 6.67
CA GLN A 28 7.54 3.27 6.45
C GLN A 28 6.31 3.09 5.59
N VAL A 29 6.47 2.41 4.45
CA VAL A 29 5.36 2.08 3.56
C VAL A 29 5.39 0.59 3.26
N LEU A 30 4.25 0.07 2.79
CA LEU A 30 4.13 -1.30 2.33
C LEU A 30 3.86 -1.30 0.84
N LEU A 31 4.45 -2.25 0.13
CA LEU A 31 4.15 -2.52 -1.27
C LEU A 31 3.46 -3.87 -1.35
N ALA A 32 2.26 -3.89 -1.89
CA ALA A 32 1.49 -5.13 -2.06
C ALA A 32 1.34 -5.44 -3.55
N PHE A 33 1.36 -6.72 -3.87
CA PHE A 33 1.11 -7.20 -5.22
C PHE A 33 -0.17 -8.03 -5.20
N VAL A 34 -1.25 -7.49 -5.77
CA VAL A 34 -2.59 -8.07 -5.71
C VAL A 34 -3.24 -8.00 -7.09
N GLU A 35 -3.73 -9.12 -7.57
CA GLU A 35 -4.46 -9.19 -8.85
C GLU A 35 -3.70 -8.55 -10.02
N GLY A 36 -2.42 -8.82 -10.08
CA GLY A 36 -1.57 -8.31 -11.14
C GLY A 36 -1.20 -6.84 -11.04
N LYS A 37 -1.52 -6.20 -9.93
CA LYS A 37 -1.25 -4.77 -9.73
C LYS A 37 -0.46 -4.54 -8.45
N TYR A 38 0.29 -3.43 -8.43
CA TYR A 38 1.08 -3.02 -7.29
C TYR A 38 0.43 -1.84 -6.59
N PHE A 39 0.38 -1.90 -5.26
CA PHE A 39 -0.19 -0.85 -4.42
C PHE A 39 0.79 -0.50 -3.32
N ALA A 40 1.04 0.80 -3.13
CA ALA A 40 1.87 1.28 -2.04
C ALA A 40 1.03 2.10 -1.07
N PHE A 41 1.22 1.87 0.21
CA PHE A 41 0.41 2.53 1.24
C PHE A 41 1.16 2.61 2.55
N SER A 42 0.67 3.46 3.45
CA SER A 42 1.26 3.63 4.77
C SER A 42 1.24 2.30 5.53
N ARG A 43 2.33 2.00 6.22
CA ARG A 43 2.43 0.82 7.07
C ARG A 43 1.45 0.85 8.24
N ASN A 44 1.09 2.03 8.70
CA ASN A 44 0.24 2.18 9.87
C ASN A 44 -1.22 2.32 9.51
N CYS A 45 -2.08 1.56 10.19
CA CYS A 45 -3.52 1.68 10.05
C CYS A 45 -3.96 3.05 10.60
N PRO A 46 -4.70 3.87 9.85
CA PRO A 46 -5.09 5.19 10.33
C PRO A 46 -6.02 5.16 11.54
N HIS A 47 -6.70 4.03 11.78
CA HIS A 47 -7.59 3.89 12.91
C HIS A 47 -6.83 3.82 14.25
N GLU A 48 -5.80 2.99 14.33
CA GLU A 48 -5.08 2.74 15.58
C GLU A 48 -3.57 2.73 15.43
N GLU A 49 -3.07 3.13 14.29
CA GLU A 49 -1.64 3.05 13.99
C GLU A 49 -1.08 1.62 14.11
N ALA A 50 -1.95 0.61 13.99
CA ALA A 50 -1.51 -0.77 13.98
C ALA A 50 -0.63 -1.04 12.76
N ASP A 51 0.35 -1.92 12.93
CA ASP A 51 1.27 -2.30 11.86
C ASP A 51 0.56 -3.20 10.87
N LEU A 52 0.26 -2.67 9.68
CA LEU A 52 -0.44 -3.44 8.64
C LEU A 52 0.40 -4.57 8.06
N LYS A 53 1.72 -4.56 8.27
CA LYS A 53 2.54 -5.71 7.86
C LYS A 53 2.24 -6.93 8.72
N ALA A 54 2.03 -6.71 10.01
CA ALA A 54 1.73 -7.77 10.97
C ALA A 54 0.25 -8.05 11.08
N ALA A 55 -0.59 -6.99 11.10
CA ALA A 55 -2.02 -7.10 11.38
C ALA A 55 -2.90 -6.99 10.14
N GLY A 56 -2.34 -6.64 8.99
CA GLY A 56 -3.12 -6.47 7.76
C GLY A 56 -3.30 -7.79 7.02
N GLN A 57 -4.47 -7.95 6.43
CA GLN A 57 -4.78 -9.10 5.59
C GLN A 57 -5.28 -8.62 4.25
N LEU A 58 -4.61 -9.03 3.17
CA LEU A 58 -5.05 -8.70 1.82
C LEU A 58 -6.29 -9.52 1.48
N LEU A 59 -7.30 -8.83 0.96
CA LEU A 59 -8.57 -9.44 0.59
C LEU A 59 -8.72 -9.42 -0.93
N ASP A 60 -9.67 -10.20 -1.42
CA ASP A 60 -10.04 -10.17 -2.83
C ASP A 60 -10.53 -8.76 -3.21
N GLY A 61 -10.33 -8.35 -4.46
CA GLY A 61 -10.81 -7.08 -4.95
C GLY A 61 -9.98 -5.88 -4.53
N THR A 62 -8.69 -6.04 -4.34
CA THR A 62 -7.74 -4.96 -4.05
C THR A 62 -8.05 -4.21 -2.75
N LYS A 63 -8.34 -4.97 -1.70
CA LYS A 63 -8.61 -4.41 -0.37
C LYS A 63 -7.68 -4.98 0.67
N ILE A 64 -7.50 -4.24 1.76
CA ILE A 64 -6.77 -4.71 2.94
C ILE A 64 -7.64 -4.55 4.17
N ARG A 65 -7.59 -5.56 5.04
CA ARG A 65 -8.29 -5.54 6.32
C ARG A 65 -7.28 -5.43 7.44
N CYS A 66 -7.52 -4.49 8.37
CA CYS A 66 -6.76 -4.43 9.60
C CYS A 66 -7.43 -5.36 10.60
N ASN A 67 -6.74 -6.42 11.02
CA ASN A 67 -7.36 -7.44 11.88
C ASN A 67 -7.62 -7.00 13.31
N ASN A 68 -7.08 -5.84 13.73
CA ASN A 68 -7.32 -5.34 15.09
C ASN A 68 -8.79 -5.04 15.33
N HIS A 69 -9.44 -4.33 14.40
CA HIS A 69 -10.86 -3.98 14.55
C HIS A 69 -11.64 -4.23 13.27
N SER A 70 -11.10 -5.01 12.36
CA SER A 70 -11.74 -5.39 11.10
C SER A 70 -12.08 -4.21 10.19
N TYR A 71 -11.32 -3.11 10.28
CA TYR A 71 -11.45 -2.02 9.34
C TYR A 71 -10.89 -2.45 7.99
N CYS A 72 -11.59 -2.10 6.92
CA CYS A 72 -11.20 -2.44 5.57
C CYS A 72 -10.97 -1.19 4.73
N TYR A 73 -9.95 -1.23 3.89
CA TYR A 73 -9.56 -0.10 3.06
C TYR A 73 -9.36 -0.56 1.62
N ASP A 74 -9.77 0.29 0.68
CA ASP A 74 -9.49 0.09 -0.73
C ASP A 74 -8.04 0.51 -1.00
N LEU A 75 -7.23 -0.37 -1.56
CA LEU A 75 -5.82 -0.08 -1.82
C LEU A 75 -5.61 0.91 -2.96
N GLN A 76 -6.59 1.05 -3.84
CA GLN A 76 -6.48 1.95 -4.97
C GLN A 76 -6.74 3.40 -4.55
N SER A 77 -7.78 3.63 -3.75
CA SER A 77 -8.18 4.99 -3.34
C SER A 77 -7.77 5.34 -1.91
N GLY A 78 -7.53 4.34 -1.08
CA GLY A 78 -7.31 4.54 0.35
C GLY A 78 -8.60 4.65 1.15
N GLU A 79 -9.74 4.69 0.49
CA GLU A 79 -11.02 4.86 1.19
C GLU A 79 -11.30 3.72 2.16
N CYS A 80 -11.75 4.07 3.37
CA CYS A 80 -12.21 3.07 4.32
C CYS A 80 -13.58 2.59 3.89
N THR A 81 -13.68 1.32 3.53
CA THR A 81 -14.94 0.76 3.03
C THR A 81 -15.78 0.16 4.15
N LEU A 82 -15.17 -0.13 5.30
CA LEU A 82 -15.84 -0.68 6.46
C LEU A 82 -15.10 -0.26 7.73
N PRO A 83 -15.69 0.57 8.60
CA PRO A 83 -16.95 1.29 8.42
C PRO A 83 -16.79 2.48 7.47
N LYS A 84 -17.82 2.80 6.74
CA LYS A 84 -17.78 3.94 5.83
C LYS A 84 -17.63 5.23 6.62
N GLY A 85 -16.85 6.16 6.06
CA GLY A 85 -16.66 7.47 6.66
C GLY A 85 -15.52 7.55 7.67
N ALA A 86 -14.84 6.45 7.96
CA ALA A 86 -13.64 6.49 8.79
C ALA A 86 -12.48 7.10 7.99
N ALA A 87 -11.43 7.53 8.72
CA ALA A 87 -10.27 8.14 8.10
C ALA A 87 -9.65 7.23 7.03
N PRO A 88 -9.27 7.76 5.87
CA PRO A 88 -8.72 6.93 4.81
C PRO A 88 -7.29 6.49 5.08
N LEU A 89 -6.91 5.37 4.47
CA LEU A 89 -5.53 4.93 4.45
C LEU A 89 -4.74 5.81 3.47
N THR A 90 -3.55 6.21 3.86
CA THR A 90 -2.67 6.96 2.96
C THR A 90 -2.10 6.01 1.92
N VAL A 91 -2.39 6.27 0.66
CA VAL A 91 -1.87 5.51 -0.47
C VAL A 91 -0.93 6.37 -1.30
N LEU A 92 0.04 5.72 -1.94
CA LEU A 92 1.02 6.39 -2.78
C LEU A 92 0.96 5.78 -4.18
N PRO A 93 1.11 6.59 -5.23
CA PRO A 93 1.11 6.04 -6.58
C PRO A 93 2.31 5.13 -6.79
N ALA A 94 2.06 3.88 -7.19
CA ALA A 94 3.10 2.93 -7.53
C ALA A 94 2.84 2.41 -8.94
N GLU A 95 3.89 2.34 -9.75
CA GLU A 95 3.75 1.87 -11.12
C GLU A 95 4.98 1.13 -11.61
N GLU A 96 4.78 0.26 -12.59
CA GLU A 96 5.88 -0.41 -13.25
C GLU A 96 6.56 0.55 -14.23
N ARG A 97 7.89 0.60 -14.16
CA ARG A 97 8.71 1.36 -15.11
C ARG A 97 9.88 0.49 -15.53
N GLY A 98 9.78 -0.07 -16.73
CA GLY A 98 10.74 -1.07 -17.18
C GLY A 98 10.68 -2.31 -16.29
N ALA A 99 11.81 -2.69 -15.71
CA ALA A 99 11.90 -3.87 -14.84
C ALA A 99 11.71 -3.52 -13.36
N GLU A 100 11.35 -2.27 -13.04
CA GLU A 100 11.25 -1.81 -11.67
C GLU A 100 9.85 -1.34 -11.32
N ILE A 101 9.53 -1.44 -10.03
CA ILE A 101 8.33 -0.85 -9.44
C ILE A 101 8.77 0.43 -8.76
N CYS A 102 8.13 1.54 -9.10
CA CYS A 102 8.53 2.85 -8.59
C CYS A 102 7.37 3.57 -7.90
N ILE A 103 7.70 4.33 -6.87
CA ILE A 103 6.78 5.32 -6.29
C ILE A 103 6.94 6.61 -7.08
N ARG A 104 5.82 7.20 -7.50
CA ARG A 104 5.82 8.48 -8.17
C ARG A 104 5.63 9.59 -7.15
N LEU A 105 6.58 10.51 -7.09
CA LEU A 105 6.51 11.70 -6.24
C LEU A 105 6.37 12.93 -7.11
N GLU A 106 5.46 13.82 -6.71
CA GLU A 106 5.25 15.11 -7.39
C GLU A 106 5.52 16.24 -6.41
N TRP A 107 6.13 17.35 -6.91
CA TRP A 107 6.39 18.55 -6.11
C TRP A 107 6.24 19.82 -6.91
#